data_20c23f409e1c23d4d0eac98db0a2015b
#
_entry.id   20c23f409e1c23d4d0eac98db0a2015b
#
_cell.length_a   1.000
_cell.length_b   1.000
_cell.length_c   1.000
_cell.angle_alpha   90.00
_cell.angle_beta   90.00
_cell.angle_gamma   90.00
#
_symmetry.space_group_name_H-M   'P 1'
#
loop_
_entity.id
_entity.type
_entity.pdbx_description
1 polymer ?
#
loop_
_entity_poly.entity_id
_entity_poly.type
_entity_poly.pdbx_seq_one_letter_code
_entity_poly.pdbx_strand_id
1 'polypeptide(L)'
;MKAIFLDCNDQLAPVWARVLHPDDPPIDVNRKAFARDELPKIIGGYDIAIDDHSYMPTPLVAQCPELKHIVFLGTGPASYMNVGELNERGIKVHIIKGYGDTAVAEHTIALLWTCARDLARMDREVRRGVWTPHEGVQLLGKTLGVIGLGGIGREVARIGKGMGMNVIGWNRTRHAEIDVPLVDIDTLLARADVVSMN
;
A
#
# COMPACT_ATOMS: atom_id res chain seq x y z
N MET A 1 -20.75 -8.85 -19.50
CA MET A 1 -20.29 -7.78 -18.60
C MET A 1 -19.19 -7.00 -19.32
N LYS A 2 -19.28 -5.68 -19.29
CA LYS A 2 -18.26 -4.80 -19.85
C LYS A 2 -17.32 -4.33 -18.74
N ALA A 3 -16.02 -4.33 -18.99
CA ALA A 3 -15.04 -3.93 -18.00
C ALA A 3 -14.13 -2.81 -18.54
N ILE A 4 -13.69 -1.92 -17.65
CA ILE A 4 -12.72 -0.88 -17.97
C ILE A 4 -11.62 -0.84 -16.92
N PHE A 5 -10.37 -0.70 -17.36
CA PHE A 5 -9.25 -0.26 -16.50
C PHE A 5 -9.15 1.26 -16.61
N LEU A 6 -9.60 1.96 -15.58
CA LEU A 6 -9.92 3.38 -15.67
C LEU A 6 -8.72 4.31 -15.61
N ASP A 7 -7.59 3.86 -15.06
CA ASP A 7 -6.38 4.66 -14.81
C ASP A 7 -5.06 3.93 -15.14
N CYS A 8 -5.07 3.12 -16.19
CA CYS A 8 -3.90 2.40 -16.68
C CYS A 8 -2.89 3.36 -17.33
N ASN A 9 -2.05 3.98 -16.51
CA ASN A 9 -1.03 4.93 -16.95
C ASN A 9 0.10 4.27 -17.76
N ASP A 10 1.06 5.08 -18.25
CA ASP A 10 2.17 4.61 -19.08
C ASP A 10 3.13 3.64 -18.35
N GLN A 11 3.16 3.64 -17.03
CA GLN A 11 3.95 2.68 -16.24
C GLN A 11 3.24 1.33 -16.11
N LEU A 12 1.92 1.35 -15.96
CA LEU A 12 1.10 0.14 -15.81
C LEU A 12 0.81 -0.55 -17.15
N ALA A 13 0.69 0.20 -18.22
CA ALA A 13 0.31 -0.37 -19.52
C ALA A 13 1.23 -1.51 -20.02
N PRO A 14 2.56 -1.44 -19.89
CA PRO A 14 3.43 -2.56 -20.26
C PRO A 14 3.28 -3.77 -19.34
N VAL A 15 2.96 -3.56 -18.06
CA VAL A 15 2.68 -4.65 -17.11
C VAL A 15 1.36 -5.30 -17.45
N TRP A 16 0.32 -4.50 -17.67
CA TRP A 16 -1.01 -4.95 -18.07
C TRP A 16 -0.95 -5.82 -19.32
N ALA A 17 -0.26 -5.36 -20.38
CA ALA A 17 -0.11 -6.12 -21.61
C ALA A 17 0.59 -7.49 -21.44
N ARG A 18 1.43 -7.65 -20.40
CA ARG A 18 2.11 -8.93 -20.12
C ARG A 18 1.28 -9.91 -19.32
N VAL A 19 0.32 -9.43 -18.54
CA VAL A 19 -0.51 -10.28 -17.67
C VAL A 19 -1.84 -10.66 -18.29
N LEU A 20 -2.28 -9.98 -19.36
CA LEU A 20 -3.47 -10.34 -20.11
C LEU A 20 -3.35 -11.74 -20.71
N HIS A 21 -4.37 -12.56 -20.48
CA HIS A 21 -4.49 -13.88 -21.07
C HIS A 21 -5.50 -13.87 -22.24
N PRO A 22 -5.31 -14.69 -23.29
CA PRO A 22 -6.25 -14.76 -24.43
C PRO A 22 -7.70 -15.11 -24.03
N ASP A 23 -7.88 -15.80 -22.91
CA ASP A 23 -9.19 -16.20 -22.40
C ASP A 23 -9.82 -15.15 -21.45
N ASP A 24 -9.12 -14.05 -21.17
CA ASP A 24 -9.67 -12.97 -20.35
C ASP A 24 -10.84 -12.28 -21.08
N PRO A 25 -11.86 -11.84 -20.37
CA PRO A 25 -12.91 -11.03 -20.97
C PRO A 25 -12.30 -9.74 -21.53
N PRO A 26 -12.88 -9.16 -22.60
CA PRO A 26 -12.40 -7.90 -23.15
C PRO A 26 -12.54 -6.78 -22.11
N ILE A 27 -11.42 -6.09 -21.86
CA ILE A 27 -11.31 -4.99 -20.91
C ILE A 27 -10.84 -3.76 -21.67
N ASP A 28 -11.66 -2.71 -21.67
CA ASP A 28 -11.28 -1.43 -22.23
C ASP A 28 -10.25 -0.76 -21.31
N VAL A 29 -9.31 0.01 -21.89
CA VAL A 29 -8.22 0.62 -21.13
C VAL A 29 -8.19 2.12 -21.36
N ASN A 30 -8.44 2.88 -20.31
CA ASN A 30 -8.20 4.33 -20.34
C ASN A 30 -6.76 4.63 -19.91
N ARG A 31 -5.99 5.24 -20.80
CA ARG A 31 -4.59 5.66 -20.58
C ARG A 31 -4.45 7.15 -20.32
N LYS A 32 -5.54 7.90 -20.45
CA LYS A 32 -5.54 9.34 -20.27
C LYS A 32 -5.82 9.71 -18.83
N ALA A 33 -5.08 10.65 -18.30
CA ALA A 33 -5.44 11.29 -17.04
C ALA A 33 -6.81 12.01 -17.20
N PHE A 34 -7.59 12.00 -16.15
CA PHE A 34 -8.91 12.64 -16.11
C PHE A 34 -9.10 13.39 -14.78
N ALA A 35 -9.92 14.42 -14.82
CA ALA A 35 -10.31 15.13 -13.60
C ALA A 35 -11.36 14.34 -12.83
N ARG A 36 -11.41 14.54 -11.51
CA ARG A 36 -12.30 13.77 -10.62
C ARG A 36 -13.78 13.79 -11.08
N ASP A 37 -14.26 14.92 -11.53
CA ASP A 37 -15.63 15.13 -12.01
C ASP A 37 -15.92 14.46 -13.36
N GLU A 38 -14.90 14.02 -14.08
CA GLU A 38 -15.01 13.26 -15.31
C GLU A 38 -15.19 11.76 -15.07
N LEU A 39 -15.01 11.28 -13.82
CA LEU A 39 -15.14 9.86 -13.47
C LEU A 39 -16.41 9.18 -14.05
N PRO A 40 -17.62 9.79 -13.96
CA PRO A 40 -18.82 9.16 -14.53
C PRO A 40 -18.77 8.97 -16.04
N LYS A 41 -18.03 9.81 -16.77
CA LYS A 41 -17.85 9.68 -18.23
C LYS A 41 -16.93 8.52 -18.58
N ILE A 42 -15.95 8.22 -17.68
CA ILE A 42 -14.98 7.14 -17.88
C ILE A 42 -15.60 5.78 -17.58
N ILE A 43 -16.34 5.65 -16.46
CA ILE A 43 -16.87 4.36 -15.99
C ILE A 43 -18.33 4.12 -16.37
N GLY A 44 -19.02 5.12 -16.96
CA GLY A 44 -20.40 4.98 -17.39
C GLY A 44 -20.58 3.92 -18.48
N GLY A 45 -21.62 3.07 -18.33
CA GLY A 45 -21.90 1.96 -19.24
C GLY A 45 -21.05 0.70 -19.05
N TYR A 46 -20.20 0.66 -17.98
CA TYR A 46 -19.42 -0.51 -17.61
C TYR A 46 -20.00 -1.18 -16.37
N ASP A 47 -19.96 -2.51 -16.35
CA ASP A 47 -20.35 -3.34 -15.19
C ASP A 47 -19.20 -3.42 -14.15
N ILE A 48 -17.96 -3.34 -14.62
CA ILE A 48 -16.73 -3.54 -13.82
C ILE A 48 -15.76 -2.40 -14.09
N ALA A 49 -15.26 -1.76 -13.03
CA ALA A 49 -14.15 -0.81 -13.09
C ALA A 49 -12.93 -1.40 -12.37
N ILE A 50 -11.78 -1.46 -13.05
CA ILE A 50 -10.48 -1.76 -12.45
C ILE A 50 -9.83 -0.44 -12.15
N ASP A 51 -9.45 -0.23 -10.89
CA ASP A 51 -8.89 1.00 -10.35
C ASP A 51 -7.55 0.74 -9.68
N ASP A 52 -6.51 1.48 -10.07
CA ASP A 52 -5.22 1.45 -9.39
C ASP A 52 -5.22 2.43 -8.21
N HIS A 53 -5.30 3.73 -8.48
CA HIS A 53 -5.21 4.77 -7.45
C HIS A 53 -6.12 5.97 -7.71
N SER A 54 -7.17 5.85 -8.49
CA SER A 54 -8.11 6.94 -8.74
C SER A 54 -9.08 7.12 -7.57
N TYR A 55 -9.39 8.37 -7.28
CA TYR A 55 -10.38 8.68 -6.25
C TYR A 55 -11.79 8.47 -6.79
N MET A 56 -12.57 7.58 -6.14
CA MET A 56 -13.92 7.18 -6.55
C MET A 56 -14.99 7.61 -5.53
N PRO A 57 -15.36 8.90 -5.47
CA PRO A 57 -16.37 9.38 -4.53
C PRO A 57 -17.74 8.76 -4.82
N THR A 58 -18.43 8.29 -3.78
CA THR A 58 -19.76 7.67 -3.90
C THR A 58 -20.75 8.49 -4.73
N PRO A 59 -20.84 9.84 -4.60
CA PRO A 59 -21.80 10.63 -5.40
C PRO A 59 -21.51 10.62 -6.91
N LEU A 60 -20.25 10.44 -7.31
CA LEU A 60 -19.89 10.33 -8.73
C LEU A 60 -20.12 8.91 -9.25
N VAL A 61 -19.72 7.92 -8.48
CA VAL A 61 -19.95 6.50 -8.81
C VAL A 61 -21.46 6.20 -8.93
N ALA A 62 -22.28 6.82 -8.09
CA ALA A 62 -23.74 6.67 -8.10
C ALA A 62 -24.42 7.18 -9.41
N GLN A 63 -23.71 7.93 -10.25
CA GLN A 63 -24.19 8.35 -11.56
C GLN A 63 -24.05 7.25 -12.62
N CYS A 64 -23.43 6.12 -12.28
CA CYS A 64 -23.18 4.98 -13.17
C CYS A 64 -23.97 3.76 -12.70
N PRO A 65 -25.28 3.66 -13.02
CA PRO A 65 -26.18 2.63 -12.49
C PRO A 65 -25.83 1.21 -12.98
N GLU A 66 -25.05 1.08 -14.06
CA GLU A 66 -24.59 -0.20 -14.59
C GLU A 66 -23.46 -0.81 -13.77
N LEU A 67 -22.70 0.01 -13.03
CA LEU A 67 -21.52 -0.44 -12.30
C LEU A 67 -21.91 -1.35 -11.12
N LYS A 68 -21.35 -2.55 -11.09
CA LYS A 68 -21.62 -3.58 -10.07
C LYS A 68 -20.38 -3.97 -9.30
N HIS A 69 -19.20 -3.81 -9.91
CA HIS A 69 -17.96 -4.26 -9.33
C HIS A 69 -16.85 -3.21 -9.52
N ILE A 70 -16.08 -2.98 -8.46
CA ILE A 70 -14.83 -2.26 -8.51
C ILE A 70 -13.73 -3.24 -8.09
N VAL A 71 -12.70 -3.40 -8.91
CA VAL A 71 -11.50 -4.18 -8.62
C VAL A 71 -10.39 -3.19 -8.32
N PHE A 72 -10.09 -3.02 -7.04
CA PHE A 72 -9.03 -2.11 -6.60
C PHE A 72 -7.69 -2.86 -6.54
N LEU A 73 -6.70 -2.39 -7.27
CA LEU A 73 -5.39 -3.04 -7.37
C LEU A 73 -4.50 -2.82 -6.14
N GLY A 74 -4.85 -1.86 -5.29
CA GLY A 74 -4.16 -1.62 -4.02
C GLY A 74 -4.69 -2.47 -2.85
N THR A 75 -4.09 -2.31 -1.67
CA THR A 75 -4.47 -3.00 -0.43
C THR A 75 -5.37 -2.18 0.48
N GLY A 76 -5.44 -0.86 0.28
CA GLY A 76 -6.16 0.10 1.14
C GLY A 76 -7.22 0.91 0.40
N PRO A 77 -8.36 0.34 -0.03
CA PRO A 77 -9.38 1.04 -0.82
C PRO A 77 -10.03 2.20 -0.07
N ALA A 78 -10.03 2.18 1.27
CA ALA A 78 -10.66 3.22 2.09
C ALA A 78 -10.04 4.63 1.91
N SER A 79 -8.82 4.71 1.40
CA SER A 79 -8.18 5.99 1.06
C SER A 79 -8.70 6.60 -0.24
N TYR A 80 -9.36 5.80 -1.08
CA TYR A 80 -9.80 6.20 -2.42
C TYR A 80 -11.32 6.18 -2.57
N MET A 81 -12.02 5.36 -1.81
CA MET A 81 -13.46 5.19 -1.90
C MET A 81 -14.09 4.79 -0.56
N ASN A 82 -15.36 5.12 -0.36
CA ASN A 82 -16.14 4.63 0.79
C ASN A 82 -16.74 3.26 0.48
N VAL A 83 -16.04 2.21 0.87
CA VAL A 83 -16.44 0.81 0.59
C VAL A 83 -17.82 0.48 1.19
N GLY A 84 -18.15 1.01 2.40
CA GLY A 84 -19.43 0.80 3.05
C GLY A 84 -20.59 1.34 2.21
N GLU A 85 -20.53 2.63 1.85
CA GLU A 85 -21.56 3.28 1.03
C GLU A 85 -21.71 2.64 -0.36
N LEU A 86 -20.62 2.20 -0.97
CA LEU A 86 -20.66 1.50 -2.27
C LEU A 86 -21.36 0.15 -2.14
N ASN A 87 -21.07 -0.62 -1.10
CA ASN A 87 -21.72 -1.90 -0.84
C ASN A 87 -23.22 -1.74 -0.57
N GLU A 88 -23.64 -0.71 0.17
CA GLU A 88 -25.05 -0.38 0.40
C GLU A 88 -25.80 -0.08 -0.91
N ARG A 89 -25.10 0.40 -1.92
CA ARG A 89 -25.62 0.65 -3.28
C ARG A 89 -25.54 -0.58 -4.20
N GLY A 90 -25.10 -1.73 -3.66
CA GLY A 90 -24.98 -2.96 -4.44
C GLY A 90 -23.68 -3.07 -5.27
N ILE A 91 -22.75 -2.12 -5.11
CA ILE A 91 -21.45 -2.15 -5.80
C ILE A 91 -20.44 -2.86 -4.93
N LYS A 92 -19.93 -4.00 -5.37
CA LYS A 92 -18.96 -4.80 -4.64
C LYS A 92 -17.54 -4.32 -4.92
N VAL A 93 -16.77 -4.03 -3.87
CA VAL A 93 -15.35 -3.68 -3.97
C VAL A 93 -14.51 -4.92 -3.70
N HIS A 94 -13.65 -5.26 -4.66
CA HIS A 94 -12.74 -6.40 -4.62
C HIS A 94 -11.31 -5.91 -4.43
N ILE A 95 -10.55 -6.58 -3.56
CA ILE A 95 -9.13 -6.34 -3.32
C ILE A 95 -8.38 -7.67 -3.32
N ILE A 96 -7.09 -7.63 -3.62
CA ILE A 96 -6.20 -8.78 -3.46
C ILE A 96 -5.47 -8.64 -2.13
N LYS A 97 -5.91 -9.41 -1.12
CA LYS A 97 -5.29 -9.35 0.21
C LYS A 97 -3.90 -9.96 0.19
N GLY A 98 -2.95 -9.26 0.82
CA GLY A 98 -1.63 -9.78 1.14
C GLY A 98 -0.62 -9.77 0.00
N TYR A 99 -1.00 -9.49 -1.24
CA TYR A 99 -0.07 -9.54 -2.39
C TYR A 99 1.07 -8.53 -2.27
N GLY A 100 0.81 -7.38 -1.66
CA GLY A 100 1.79 -6.29 -1.52
C GLY A 100 2.53 -6.29 -0.18
N ASP A 101 2.17 -7.17 0.76
CA ASP A 101 2.65 -7.10 2.14
C ASP A 101 4.18 -7.17 2.22
N THR A 102 4.79 -8.12 1.53
CA THR A 102 6.25 -8.28 1.49
C THR A 102 6.94 -7.10 0.83
N ALA A 103 6.45 -6.65 -0.34
CA ALA A 103 7.07 -5.55 -1.07
C ALA A 103 7.05 -4.23 -0.26
N VAL A 104 5.93 -3.93 0.41
CA VAL A 104 5.80 -2.75 1.28
C VAL A 104 6.69 -2.89 2.51
N ALA A 105 6.76 -4.07 3.11
CA ALA A 105 7.64 -4.32 4.25
C ALA A 105 9.12 -4.18 3.88
N GLU A 106 9.55 -4.70 2.72
CA GLU A 106 10.92 -4.53 2.22
C GLU A 106 11.26 -3.06 2.00
N HIS A 107 10.34 -2.28 1.42
CA HIS A 107 10.53 -0.84 1.25
C HIS A 107 10.63 -0.12 2.62
N THR A 108 9.80 -0.51 3.58
CA THR A 108 9.86 0.02 4.97
C THR A 108 11.24 -0.23 5.58
N ILE A 109 11.78 -1.44 5.42
CA ILE A 109 13.13 -1.79 5.92
C ILE A 109 14.23 -1.02 5.16
N ALA A 110 14.09 -0.81 3.86
CA ALA A 110 15.02 0.01 3.08
C ALA A 110 15.06 1.46 3.59
N LEU A 111 13.90 2.05 3.89
CA LEU A 111 13.81 3.38 4.50
C LEU A 111 14.43 3.39 5.90
N LEU A 112 14.19 2.37 6.72
CA LEU A 112 14.79 2.24 8.05
C LEU A 112 16.33 2.24 7.98
N TRP A 113 16.93 1.45 7.08
CA TRP A 113 18.36 1.45 6.84
C TRP A 113 18.87 2.79 6.32
N THR A 114 18.11 3.42 5.42
CA THR A 114 18.45 4.73 4.87
C THR A 114 18.54 5.79 5.97
N CYS A 115 17.59 5.80 6.90
CA CYS A 115 17.58 6.70 8.05
C CYS A 115 18.71 6.34 9.05
N ALA A 116 18.84 5.05 9.42
CA ALA A 116 19.82 4.62 10.41
C ALA A 116 21.27 4.89 9.97
N ARG A 117 21.55 4.86 8.69
CA ARG A 117 22.90 5.03 8.12
C ARG A 117 23.09 6.35 7.37
N ASP A 118 22.13 7.27 7.38
CA ASP A 118 22.14 8.57 6.68
C ASP A 118 22.51 8.48 5.18
N LEU A 119 22.06 7.38 4.53
CA LEU A 119 22.45 7.04 3.16
C LEU A 119 22.07 8.13 2.15
N ALA A 120 20.88 8.71 2.30
CA ALA A 120 20.39 9.72 1.36
C ALA A 120 21.22 11.01 1.40
N ARG A 121 21.76 11.37 2.56
CA ARG A 121 22.66 12.51 2.70
C ARG A 121 24.03 12.20 2.12
N MET A 122 24.60 11.06 2.47
CA MET A 122 25.91 10.63 1.96
C MET A 122 25.90 10.50 0.43
N ASP A 123 24.85 9.95 -0.18
CA ASP A 123 24.72 9.88 -1.65
C ASP A 123 24.74 11.28 -2.29
N ARG A 124 23.95 12.23 -1.74
CA ARG A 124 23.93 13.61 -2.25
C ARG A 124 25.28 14.32 -2.12
N GLU A 125 26.00 14.10 -1.03
CA GLU A 125 27.33 14.70 -0.79
C GLU A 125 28.36 14.14 -1.77
N VAL A 126 28.42 12.83 -1.92
CA VAL A 126 29.32 12.16 -2.88
C VAL A 126 29.07 12.63 -4.31
N ARG A 127 27.81 12.76 -4.75
CA ARG A 127 27.46 13.30 -6.08
C ARG A 127 27.92 14.76 -6.28
N ARG A 128 28.13 15.50 -5.22
CA ARG A 128 28.67 16.87 -5.23
C ARG A 128 30.20 16.92 -5.07
N GLY A 129 30.88 15.77 -5.05
CA GLY A 129 32.33 15.67 -4.84
C GLY A 129 32.75 15.89 -3.38
N VAL A 130 31.80 15.82 -2.44
CA VAL A 130 32.08 15.99 -1.00
C VAL A 130 32.18 14.61 -0.35
N TRP A 131 33.30 14.36 0.31
CA TRP A 131 33.53 13.13 1.08
C TRP A 131 33.56 13.45 2.56
N THR A 132 32.42 13.34 3.23
CA THR A 132 32.28 13.54 4.67
C THR A 132 31.74 12.26 5.31
N PRO A 133 32.51 11.57 6.15
CA PRO A 133 32.00 10.44 6.92
C PRO A 133 30.93 10.90 7.91
N HIS A 134 29.80 10.22 7.93
CA HIS A 134 28.74 10.44 8.91
C HIS A 134 28.59 9.21 9.80
N GLU A 135 28.45 9.44 11.10
CA GLU A 135 28.13 8.39 12.05
C GLU A 135 26.68 7.96 11.85
N GLY A 136 26.46 6.65 11.79
CA GLY A 136 25.13 6.06 11.73
C GLY A 136 24.84 5.22 12.96
N VAL A 137 23.64 4.70 13.06
CA VAL A 137 23.20 3.82 14.14
C VAL A 137 23.27 2.36 13.66
N GLN A 138 23.89 1.49 14.47
CA GLN A 138 23.82 0.05 14.28
C GLN A 138 22.46 -0.46 14.80
N LEU A 139 21.75 -1.23 13.99
CA LEU A 139 20.40 -1.72 14.32
C LEU A 139 20.39 -3.02 15.12
N LEU A 140 21.47 -3.82 15.07
CA LEU A 140 21.58 -5.05 15.86
C LEU A 140 21.36 -4.76 17.35
N GLY A 141 20.44 -5.49 17.97
CA GLY A 141 20.08 -5.35 19.38
C GLY A 141 19.22 -4.13 19.72
N LYS A 142 18.96 -3.24 18.75
CA LYS A 142 18.02 -2.13 18.90
C LYS A 142 16.55 -2.60 18.92
N THR A 143 15.68 -1.82 19.51
CA THR A 143 14.25 -2.14 19.61
C THR A 143 13.46 -1.52 18.46
N LEU A 144 12.79 -2.35 17.66
CA LEU A 144 11.83 -1.96 16.64
C LEU A 144 10.42 -2.04 17.23
N GLY A 145 9.75 -0.91 17.36
CA GLY A 145 8.34 -0.81 17.69
C GLY A 145 7.48 -0.83 16.43
N VAL A 146 6.59 -1.81 16.29
CA VAL A 146 5.69 -1.94 15.15
C VAL A 146 4.26 -1.57 15.57
N ILE A 147 3.75 -0.46 15.03
CA ILE A 147 2.37 -0.02 15.23
C ILE A 147 1.55 -0.51 14.03
N GLY A 148 0.55 -1.36 14.31
CA GLY A 148 -0.23 -2.04 13.27
C GLY A 148 0.43 -3.34 12.82
N LEU A 149 -0.09 -4.47 13.31
CA LEU A 149 0.38 -5.83 13.01
C LEU A 149 -0.59 -6.56 12.07
N GLY A 150 -1.00 -5.86 11.00
CA GLY A 150 -1.63 -6.44 9.81
C GLY A 150 -0.63 -7.26 8.99
N GLY A 151 -0.92 -7.55 7.73
CA GLY A 151 -0.01 -8.29 6.85
C GLY A 151 1.36 -7.62 6.72
N ILE A 152 1.39 -6.34 6.38
CA ILE A 152 2.62 -5.54 6.24
C ILE A 152 3.40 -5.50 7.56
N GLY A 153 2.76 -5.13 8.67
CA GLY A 153 3.45 -4.98 9.95
C GLY A 153 4.01 -6.29 10.51
N ARG A 154 3.35 -7.42 10.27
CA ARG A 154 3.89 -8.75 10.61
C ARG A 154 5.14 -9.08 9.80
N GLU A 155 5.14 -8.71 8.53
CA GLU A 155 6.29 -8.94 7.65
C GLU A 155 7.47 -8.03 8.03
N VAL A 156 7.22 -6.75 8.34
CA VAL A 156 8.23 -5.83 8.93
C VAL A 156 8.81 -6.41 10.22
N ALA A 157 7.97 -6.93 11.11
CA ALA A 157 8.39 -7.55 12.36
C ALA A 157 9.26 -8.79 12.12
N ARG A 158 8.88 -9.66 11.16
CA ARG A 158 9.65 -10.84 10.77
C ARG A 158 11.03 -10.47 10.25
N ILE A 159 11.12 -9.49 9.35
CA ILE A 159 12.39 -9.02 8.80
C ILE A 159 13.23 -8.37 9.91
N GLY A 160 12.64 -7.53 10.76
CA GLY A 160 13.31 -6.90 11.90
C GLY A 160 13.94 -7.91 12.86
N LYS A 161 13.24 -9.00 13.19
CA LYS A 161 13.80 -10.12 13.95
C LYS A 161 14.99 -10.76 13.22
N GLY A 162 14.88 -10.97 11.91
CA GLY A 162 15.95 -11.53 11.07
C GLY A 162 17.21 -10.63 11.03
N MET A 163 17.04 -9.32 11.22
CA MET A 163 18.14 -8.35 11.33
C MET A 163 18.77 -8.31 12.74
N GLY A 164 18.31 -9.12 13.67
CA GLY A 164 18.78 -9.15 15.05
C GLY A 164 18.27 -8.01 15.93
N MET A 165 17.16 -7.37 15.54
CA MET A 165 16.49 -6.39 16.38
C MET A 165 15.56 -7.04 17.41
N ASN A 166 15.37 -6.39 18.55
CA ASN A 166 14.27 -6.71 19.46
C ASN A 166 12.99 -6.11 18.90
N VAL A 167 11.94 -6.94 18.69
CA VAL A 167 10.69 -6.44 18.11
C VAL A 167 9.60 -6.46 19.18
N ILE A 168 8.94 -5.31 19.36
CA ILE A 168 7.72 -5.16 20.17
C ILE A 168 6.63 -4.55 19.29
N GLY A 169 5.36 -4.81 19.61
CA GLY A 169 4.28 -4.35 18.77
C GLY A 169 3.09 -3.80 19.54
N TRP A 170 2.33 -2.97 18.86
CA TRP A 170 1.00 -2.56 19.25
C TRP A 170 0.01 -2.76 18.11
N ASN A 171 -1.18 -3.24 18.43
CA ASN A 171 -2.25 -3.39 17.46
C ASN A 171 -3.59 -3.02 18.11
N ARG A 172 -4.46 -2.33 17.37
CA ARG A 172 -5.78 -1.93 17.85
C ARG A 172 -6.63 -3.13 18.30
N THR A 173 -6.57 -4.21 17.53
CA THR A 173 -7.25 -5.47 17.84
C THR A 173 -6.20 -6.53 18.17
N ARG A 174 -6.34 -7.20 19.31
CA ARG A 174 -5.45 -8.32 19.67
C ARG A 174 -5.88 -9.57 18.92
N HIS A 175 -4.93 -10.20 18.22
CA HIS A 175 -5.11 -11.48 17.56
C HIS A 175 -4.12 -12.50 18.17
N ALA A 176 -4.58 -13.71 18.44
CA ALA A 176 -3.76 -14.77 19.05
C ALA A 176 -2.57 -15.22 18.18
N GLU A 177 -2.63 -14.96 16.89
CA GLU A 177 -1.61 -15.40 15.91
C GLU A 177 -0.43 -14.43 15.76
N ILE A 178 -0.36 -13.37 16.59
CA ILE A 178 0.72 -12.38 16.50
C ILE A 178 1.93 -12.89 17.28
N ASP A 179 2.96 -13.33 16.58
CA ASP A 179 4.26 -13.74 17.14
C ASP A 179 5.18 -12.53 17.40
N VAL A 180 4.66 -11.53 18.11
CA VAL A 180 5.41 -10.34 18.56
C VAL A 180 4.90 -9.98 19.95
N PRO A 181 5.77 -9.71 20.94
CA PRO A 181 5.34 -9.21 22.25
C PRO A 181 4.50 -7.93 22.09
N LEU A 182 3.23 -8.00 22.49
CA LEU A 182 2.32 -6.85 22.45
C LEU A 182 2.41 -6.06 23.74
N VAL A 183 2.62 -4.75 23.59
CA VAL A 183 2.64 -3.76 24.67
C VAL A 183 1.61 -2.67 24.41
N ASP A 184 1.32 -1.84 25.39
CA ASP A 184 0.54 -0.61 25.18
C ASP A 184 1.36 0.41 24.38
N ILE A 185 0.68 1.40 23.80
CA ILE A 185 1.31 2.36 22.88
C ILE A 185 2.38 3.23 23.59
N ASP A 186 2.13 3.62 24.83
CA ASP A 186 3.06 4.47 25.58
C ASP A 186 4.34 3.68 25.90
N THR A 187 4.20 2.43 26.31
CA THR A 187 5.34 1.51 26.53
C THR A 187 6.12 1.28 25.23
N LEU A 188 5.43 1.11 24.08
CA LEU A 188 6.10 0.96 22.79
C LEU A 188 6.94 2.18 22.47
N LEU A 189 6.34 3.38 22.55
CA LEU A 189 7.03 4.65 22.24
C LEU A 189 8.20 4.93 23.19
N ALA A 190 8.08 4.55 24.47
CA ALA A 190 9.15 4.72 25.43
C ALA A 190 10.33 3.77 25.24
N ARG A 191 10.10 2.58 24.67
CA ARG A 191 11.13 1.52 24.56
C ARG A 191 11.72 1.38 23.16
N ALA A 192 11.04 1.85 22.12
CA ALA A 192 11.48 1.70 20.75
C ALA A 192 12.61 2.68 20.42
N ASP A 193 13.71 2.17 19.85
CA ASP A 193 14.74 2.98 19.20
C ASP A 193 14.26 3.46 17.81
N VAL A 194 13.39 2.67 17.17
CA VAL A 194 12.78 2.94 15.86
C VAL A 194 11.33 2.54 15.90
N VAL A 195 10.46 3.34 15.29
CA VAL A 195 9.01 3.05 15.17
C VAL A 195 8.64 2.92 13.69
N SER A 196 7.95 1.84 13.36
CA SER A 196 7.29 1.62 12.07
C SER A 196 5.77 1.69 12.25
N MET A 197 5.12 2.54 11.45
CA MET A 197 3.65 2.63 11.38
C MET A 197 3.15 1.98 10.09
N ASN A 198 2.20 1.01 10.23
CA ASN A 198 1.71 0.18 9.12
C ASN A 198 0.18 0.14 9.06
#